data_c880372c63b2a76510a59cf5d1c0d151
#
_entry.id   c880372c63b2a76510a59cf5d1c0d151
#
_cell.length_a   1.000
_cell.length_b   1.000
_cell.length_c   1.000
_cell.angle_alpha   90.00
_cell.angle_beta   90.00
_cell.angle_gamma   90.00
#
_symmetry.space_group_name_H-M   'P 1'
#
loop_
_entity.id
_entity.type
_entity.pdbx_description
1 polymer ?
#
loop_
_entity_poly.entity_id
_entity_poly.type
_entity_poly.pdbx_seq_one_letter_code
_entity_poly.pdbx_strand_id
1 'polypeptide(L)'
;MNTKTCSIQMTSGSLWKNILMFSLPLMLTQVLEVLFNLSDVAIAGKFADYIALGAVGSTTLLVSLFTGFLIGMGSGVNVRAAHRLGAGDDNGVRLTVHSSLLVCSIIGVLACLICLLLAEPMLNLLKTKSELLPSAVTYLRIYSLGMPAMAVYNFGSGVLSACGETRRPLVYLSIAGALNVALNLFFVICCGMAADGVAIASVISQYLSAALIVIHLCRRKDCCALSPSRKYISRRACADVLMLGIPARIQNAVFAVANLFVQTGVNHFDAITVSGNSASANADAIIFNVQAAIHTACASFISRNRGAGNHSRMMKSYFVSLTYSFAAGAILGGLLIIFGRRFLSLFANDTAVIEAGMERLSIMGWSYAIASFMDCTIAAARGIGKTIVPTIVVIMGSCVFRVVWVYTIFAHFQTITSLYLLYSFSWAITATAEMVYFFTVSRKDRFAEEKSALEKSA
;
A
#
# COMPACT_ATOMS: atom_id res chain seq x y z
N MET A 1 32.43 -5.65 17.85
CA MET A 1 31.13 -6.32 18.00
C MET A 1 30.56 -6.59 16.61
N ASN A 2 30.66 -7.84 16.13
CA ASN A 2 30.07 -8.28 14.85
C ASN A 2 28.55 -8.34 15.03
N THR A 3 27.85 -7.26 14.77
CA THR A 3 26.42 -7.33 14.55
C THR A 3 26.20 -8.04 13.22
N LYS A 4 26.02 -9.36 13.26
CA LYS A 4 25.37 -10.10 12.18
C LYS A 4 24.04 -9.41 11.95
N THR A 5 23.99 -8.48 11.00
CA THR A 5 22.75 -7.88 10.53
C THR A 5 21.86 -9.04 10.09
N CYS A 6 20.70 -9.16 10.73
CA CYS A 6 19.72 -10.23 10.47
C CYS A 6 19.00 -9.93 9.14
N SER A 7 19.77 -9.72 8.08
CA SER A 7 19.24 -9.49 6.74
C SER A 7 18.81 -10.83 6.14
N ILE A 8 17.58 -10.87 5.65
CA ILE A 8 17.04 -12.07 5.01
C ILE A 8 17.71 -12.27 3.66
N GLN A 9 18.30 -13.43 3.46
CA GLN A 9 18.94 -13.77 2.18
C GLN A 9 17.89 -14.12 1.11
N MET A 10 17.73 -13.24 0.11
CA MET A 10 16.71 -13.44 -0.92
C MET A 10 17.18 -14.36 -2.05
N THR A 11 18.50 -14.45 -2.29
CA THR A 11 19.10 -15.22 -3.39
C THR A 11 19.48 -16.64 -3.01
N SER A 12 19.47 -16.99 -1.71
CA SER A 12 19.84 -18.31 -1.19
C SER A 12 18.90 -18.79 -0.09
N GLY A 13 19.02 -20.03 0.33
CA GLY A 13 18.21 -20.65 1.39
C GLY A 13 16.77 -20.98 0.98
N SER A 14 15.93 -21.34 1.96
CA SER A 14 14.54 -21.72 1.76
C SER A 14 13.67 -20.49 1.43
N LEU A 15 13.02 -20.50 0.26
CA LEU A 15 12.11 -19.43 -0.16
C LEU A 15 10.88 -19.32 0.76
N TRP A 16 10.29 -20.44 1.14
CA TRP A 16 9.14 -20.47 2.04
C TRP A 16 9.43 -19.72 3.34
N LYS A 17 10.49 -20.11 4.04
CA LYS A 17 10.89 -19.46 5.29
C LYS A 17 11.24 -17.98 5.07
N ASN A 18 12.02 -17.69 4.05
CA ASN A 18 12.55 -16.33 3.83
C ASN A 18 11.43 -15.35 3.44
N ILE A 19 10.49 -15.73 2.56
CA ILE A 19 9.36 -14.90 2.16
C ILE A 19 8.43 -14.67 3.36
N LEU A 20 8.13 -15.69 4.14
CA LEU A 20 7.30 -15.56 5.34
C LEU A 20 7.94 -14.62 6.38
N MET A 21 9.22 -14.85 6.71
CA MET A 21 9.95 -14.01 7.67
C MET A 21 10.13 -12.56 7.20
N PHE A 22 10.13 -12.34 5.89
CA PHE A 22 10.16 -11.01 5.30
C PHE A 22 8.80 -10.32 5.38
N SER A 23 7.70 -11.06 5.11
CA SER A 23 6.34 -10.53 5.07
C SER A 23 5.79 -10.21 6.46
N LEU A 24 6.12 -11.01 7.48
CA LEU A 24 5.58 -10.83 8.83
C LEU A 24 5.82 -9.42 9.42
N PRO A 25 7.04 -8.85 9.41
CA PRO A 25 7.22 -7.48 9.89
C PRO A 25 6.48 -6.45 9.04
N LEU A 26 6.34 -6.67 7.73
CA LEU A 26 5.56 -5.77 6.86
C LEU A 26 4.06 -5.85 7.15
N MET A 27 3.52 -7.04 7.44
CA MET A 27 2.13 -7.20 7.89
C MET A 27 1.89 -6.43 9.19
N LEU A 28 2.79 -6.57 10.15
CA LEU A 28 2.71 -5.82 11.42
C LEU A 28 2.81 -4.31 11.19
N THR A 29 3.64 -3.85 10.26
CA THR A 29 3.74 -2.43 9.89
C THR A 29 2.39 -1.92 9.37
N GLN A 30 1.73 -2.66 8.47
CA GLN A 30 0.42 -2.29 7.93
C GLN A 30 -0.67 -2.25 9.02
N VAL A 31 -0.67 -3.24 9.91
CA VAL A 31 -1.61 -3.27 11.04
C VAL A 31 -1.38 -2.08 11.98
N LEU A 32 -0.12 -1.75 12.29
CA LEU A 32 0.21 -0.60 13.12
C LEU A 32 -0.22 0.73 12.49
N GLU A 33 -0.04 0.91 11.18
CA GLU A 33 -0.52 2.10 10.48
C GLU A 33 -2.04 2.28 10.62
N VAL A 34 -2.80 1.20 10.49
CA VAL A 34 -4.27 1.23 10.72
C VAL A 34 -4.58 1.58 12.19
N LEU A 35 -3.89 0.95 13.15
CA LEU A 35 -4.12 1.20 14.56
C LEU A 35 -3.82 2.65 14.96
N PHE A 36 -2.77 3.26 14.39
CA PHE A 36 -2.45 4.67 14.66
C PHE A 36 -3.50 5.61 14.09
N ASN A 37 -3.96 5.37 12.86
CA ASN A 37 -5.06 6.15 12.29
C ASN A 37 -6.36 6.02 13.11
N LEU A 38 -6.67 4.81 13.59
CA LEU A 38 -7.82 4.59 14.47
C LEU A 38 -7.66 5.29 15.82
N SER A 39 -6.44 5.31 16.36
CA SER A 39 -6.12 6.02 17.61
C SER A 39 -6.33 7.53 17.45
N ASP A 40 -5.89 8.12 16.35
CA ASP A 40 -6.09 9.54 16.05
C ASP A 40 -7.57 9.90 16.04
N VAL A 41 -8.39 9.10 15.32
CA VAL A 41 -9.85 9.28 15.25
C VAL A 41 -10.52 9.08 16.63
N ALA A 42 -10.10 8.04 17.37
CA ALA A 42 -10.67 7.72 18.68
C ALA A 42 -10.35 8.79 19.73
N ILE A 43 -9.13 9.33 19.73
CA ILE A 43 -8.72 10.39 20.65
C ILE A 43 -9.45 11.70 20.33
N ALA A 44 -9.55 12.05 19.03
CA ALA A 44 -10.34 13.22 18.60
C ALA A 44 -11.81 13.09 19.01
N GLY A 45 -12.42 11.91 18.84
CA GLY A 45 -13.82 11.69 19.13
C GLY A 45 -14.15 11.56 20.62
N LYS A 46 -13.23 11.05 21.46
CA LYS A 46 -13.49 10.79 22.87
C LYS A 46 -13.08 11.93 23.80
N PHE A 47 -12.01 12.65 23.45
CA PHE A 47 -11.39 13.64 24.34
C PHE A 47 -11.44 15.08 23.79
N ALA A 48 -11.76 15.28 22.51
CA ALA A 48 -12.07 16.59 21.95
C ALA A 48 -13.59 16.72 21.76
N ASP A 49 -14.04 17.36 20.69
CA ASP A 49 -15.44 17.57 20.37
C ASP A 49 -15.87 16.85 19.07
N TYR A 50 -17.17 16.88 18.77
CA TYR A 50 -17.72 16.28 17.55
C TYR A 50 -17.22 16.99 16.27
N ILE A 51 -16.81 18.27 16.37
CA ILE A 51 -16.24 19.02 15.26
C ILE A 51 -14.84 18.47 14.94
N ALA A 52 -14.03 18.18 15.95
CA ALA A 52 -12.72 17.56 15.76
C ALA A 52 -12.83 16.17 15.13
N LEU A 53 -13.73 15.33 15.63
CA LEU A 53 -14.01 14.03 15.05
C LEU A 53 -14.46 14.14 13.59
N GLY A 54 -15.39 15.05 13.31
CA GLY A 54 -15.89 15.31 11.96
C GLY A 54 -14.81 15.86 11.01
N ALA A 55 -13.92 16.72 11.52
CA ALA A 55 -12.81 17.27 10.77
C ALA A 55 -11.79 16.18 10.37
N VAL A 56 -11.35 15.36 11.34
CA VAL A 56 -10.44 14.22 11.05
C VAL A 56 -11.10 13.24 10.09
N GLY A 57 -12.37 12.88 10.33
CA GLY A 57 -13.11 11.94 9.48
C GLY A 57 -13.28 12.42 8.04
N SER A 58 -13.63 13.69 7.82
CA SER A 58 -13.82 14.26 6.48
C SER A 58 -12.52 14.39 5.68
N THR A 59 -11.35 14.44 6.32
CA THR A 59 -10.04 14.50 5.66
C THR A 59 -9.46 13.11 5.34
N THR A 60 -9.99 12.02 5.91
CA THR A 60 -9.43 10.66 5.83
C THR A 60 -9.20 10.21 4.38
N LEU A 61 -10.12 10.51 3.46
CA LEU A 61 -9.99 10.15 2.05
C LEU A 61 -8.78 10.83 1.40
N LEU A 62 -8.61 12.13 1.62
CA LEU A 62 -7.48 12.90 1.08
C LEU A 62 -6.16 12.43 1.69
N VAL A 63 -6.12 12.28 3.01
CA VAL A 63 -4.95 11.75 3.73
C VAL A 63 -4.56 10.38 3.16
N SER A 64 -5.52 9.46 3.00
CA SER A 64 -5.26 8.12 2.45
C SER A 64 -4.74 8.15 1.01
N LEU A 65 -5.24 9.09 0.19
CA LEU A 65 -4.81 9.24 -1.20
C LEU A 65 -3.34 9.69 -1.26
N PHE A 66 -2.97 10.74 -0.52
CA PHE A 66 -1.60 11.24 -0.50
C PHE A 66 -0.63 10.25 0.17
N THR A 67 -0.99 9.70 1.33
CA THR A 67 -0.22 8.66 2.03
C THR A 67 0.01 7.46 1.13
N GLY A 68 -1.06 6.96 0.51
CA GLY A 68 -1.00 5.90 -0.45
C GLY A 68 -0.03 6.20 -1.59
N PHE A 69 -0.01 7.42 -2.14
CA PHE A 69 0.92 7.83 -3.18
C PHE A 69 2.38 7.73 -2.70
N LEU A 70 2.68 8.22 -1.50
CA LEU A 70 4.03 8.21 -0.93
C LEU A 70 4.53 6.78 -0.63
N ILE A 71 3.66 5.89 -0.13
CA ILE A 71 3.97 4.46 0.08
C ILE A 71 4.37 3.80 -1.25
N GLY A 72 3.71 4.13 -2.36
CA GLY A 72 4.04 3.56 -3.65
C GLY A 72 5.37 4.00 -4.21
N MET A 73 5.78 5.21 -3.91
CA MET A 73 7.13 5.66 -4.26
C MET A 73 8.18 4.80 -3.55
N GLY A 74 7.97 4.49 -2.26
CA GLY A 74 8.83 3.56 -1.50
C GLY A 74 8.89 2.15 -2.11
N SER A 75 7.77 1.64 -2.65
CA SER A 75 7.74 0.36 -3.37
C SER A 75 8.60 0.39 -4.65
N GLY A 76 8.54 1.48 -5.41
CA GLY A 76 9.42 1.67 -6.60
C GLY A 76 10.90 1.67 -6.24
N VAL A 77 11.26 2.34 -5.14
CA VAL A 77 12.62 2.34 -4.58
C VAL A 77 13.06 0.93 -4.21
N ASN A 78 12.20 0.17 -3.51
CA ASN A 78 12.47 -1.19 -3.10
C ASN A 78 12.80 -2.08 -4.32
N VAL A 79 11.95 -2.09 -5.33
CA VAL A 79 12.13 -2.91 -6.54
C VAL A 79 13.45 -2.56 -7.24
N ARG A 80 13.73 -1.27 -7.46
CA ARG A 80 14.93 -0.85 -8.17
C ARG A 80 16.21 -1.14 -7.39
N ALA A 81 16.22 -0.86 -6.10
CA ALA A 81 17.37 -1.17 -5.23
C ALA A 81 17.60 -2.68 -5.12
N ALA A 82 16.54 -3.49 -4.96
CA ALA A 82 16.63 -4.95 -4.91
C ALA A 82 17.23 -5.51 -6.19
N HIS A 83 16.84 -5.02 -7.37
CA HIS A 83 17.40 -5.43 -8.65
C HIS A 83 18.92 -5.15 -8.73
N ARG A 84 19.34 -3.92 -8.42
CA ARG A 84 20.76 -3.54 -8.45
C ARG A 84 21.60 -4.34 -7.44
N LEU A 85 21.06 -4.52 -6.24
CA LEU A 85 21.69 -5.37 -5.22
C LEU A 85 21.79 -6.84 -5.68
N GLY A 86 20.80 -7.35 -6.42
CA GLY A 86 20.85 -8.69 -7.01
C GLY A 86 21.94 -8.82 -8.05
N ALA A 87 22.12 -7.80 -8.89
CA ALA A 87 23.13 -7.75 -9.93
C ALA A 87 24.56 -7.51 -9.40
N GLY A 88 24.75 -7.28 -8.09
CA GLY A 88 26.07 -6.93 -7.53
C GLY A 88 26.58 -5.55 -7.98
N ASP A 89 25.68 -4.69 -8.49
CA ASP A 89 26.02 -3.35 -8.98
C ASP A 89 26.00 -2.33 -7.85
N ASP A 90 27.04 -2.33 -7.01
CA ASP A 90 27.15 -1.43 -5.86
C ASP A 90 27.07 0.06 -6.22
N ASN A 91 27.63 0.44 -7.37
CA ASN A 91 27.54 1.82 -7.85
C ASN A 91 26.11 2.18 -8.27
N GLY A 92 25.44 1.28 -8.98
CA GLY A 92 24.01 1.43 -9.33
C GLY A 92 23.11 1.47 -8.11
N VAL A 93 23.42 0.75 -7.02
CA VAL A 93 22.73 0.85 -5.73
C VAL A 93 22.89 2.24 -5.14
N ARG A 94 24.13 2.75 -5.05
CA ARG A 94 24.39 4.12 -4.53
C ARG A 94 23.65 5.18 -5.33
N LEU A 95 23.69 5.10 -6.67
CA LEU A 95 22.94 6.00 -7.55
C LEU A 95 21.43 5.90 -7.29
N THR A 96 20.90 4.69 -7.14
CA THR A 96 19.47 4.48 -6.87
C THR A 96 19.08 5.06 -5.52
N VAL A 97 19.81 4.79 -4.45
CA VAL A 97 19.49 5.27 -3.09
C VAL A 97 19.49 6.80 -3.02
N HIS A 98 20.54 7.46 -3.53
CA HIS A 98 20.63 8.93 -3.46
C HIS A 98 19.61 9.62 -4.38
N SER A 99 19.43 9.12 -5.60
CA SER A 99 18.42 9.65 -6.52
C SER A 99 16.99 9.45 -6.01
N SER A 100 16.72 8.32 -5.35
CA SER A 100 15.41 8.03 -4.76
C SER A 100 15.10 8.95 -3.58
N LEU A 101 16.09 9.24 -2.72
CA LEU A 101 15.91 10.22 -1.63
C LEU A 101 15.50 11.57 -2.19
N LEU A 102 16.20 12.06 -3.22
CA LEU A 102 15.88 13.34 -3.85
C LEU A 102 14.47 13.34 -4.43
N VAL A 103 14.12 12.31 -5.22
CA VAL A 103 12.79 12.19 -5.86
C VAL A 103 11.68 12.12 -4.81
N CYS A 104 11.82 11.26 -3.79
CA CYS A 104 10.83 11.13 -2.73
C CYS A 104 10.67 12.41 -1.92
N SER A 105 11.78 13.10 -1.61
CA SER A 105 11.73 14.40 -0.91
C SER A 105 11.00 15.47 -1.73
N ILE A 106 11.31 15.60 -3.02
CA ILE A 106 10.62 16.55 -3.92
C ILE A 106 9.12 16.21 -3.98
N ILE A 107 8.76 14.96 -4.17
CA ILE A 107 7.36 14.52 -4.22
C ILE A 107 6.65 14.80 -2.89
N GLY A 108 7.29 14.53 -1.76
CA GLY A 108 6.74 14.84 -0.44
C GLY A 108 6.48 16.33 -0.24
N VAL A 109 7.41 17.18 -0.67
CA VAL A 109 7.26 18.65 -0.65
C VAL A 109 6.15 19.09 -1.60
N LEU A 110 6.09 18.56 -2.83
CA LEU A 110 5.01 18.88 -3.77
C LEU A 110 3.63 18.46 -3.22
N ALA A 111 3.52 17.30 -2.64
CA ALA A 111 2.28 16.84 -1.99
C ALA A 111 1.87 17.78 -0.84
N CYS A 112 2.83 18.18 -0.01
CA CYS A 112 2.63 19.18 1.05
C CYS A 112 2.10 20.50 0.47
N LEU A 113 2.77 21.06 -0.54
CA LEU A 113 2.38 22.33 -1.17
C LEU A 113 0.99 22.24 -1.80
N ILE A 114 0.67 21.15 -2.49
CA ILE A 114 -0.66 20.90 -3.07
C ILE A 114 -1.72 20.93 -1.97
N CYS A 115 -1.50 20.20 -0.86
CA CYS A 115 -2.43 20.18 0.27
C CYS A 115 -2.55 21.55 0.95
N LEU A 116 -1.45 22.27 1.17
CA LEU A 116 -1.48 23.59 1.79
C LEU A 116 -2.30 24.60 0.97
N LEU A 117 -2.13 24.57 -0.36
CA LEU A 117 -2.78 25.52 -1.26
C LEU A 117 -4.21 25.12 -1.60
N LEU A 118 -4.47 23.83 -1.76
CA LEU A 118 -5.74 23.31 -2.28
C LEU A 118 -6.59 22.60 -1.22
N ALA A 119 -6.25 22.66 0.08
CA ALA A 119 -7.00 21.99 1.14
C ALA A 119 -8.49 22.36 1.12
N GLU A 120 -8.81 23.65 1.07
CA GLU A 120 -10.19 24.13 1.07
C GLU A 120 -10.95 23.78 -0.22
N PRO A 121 -10.43 24.01 -1.44
CA PRO A 121 -11.07 23.54 -2.67
C PRO A 121 -11.32 22.03 -2.70
N MET A 122 -10.37 21.23 -2.21
CA MET A 122 -10.49 19.77 -2.20
C MET A 122 -11.58 19.31 -1.22
N LEU A 123 -11.67 19.90 -0.04
CA LEU A 123 -12.71 19.59 0.96
C LEU A 123 -14.09 20.06 0.49
N ASN A 124 -14.18 21.21 -0.18
CA ASN A 124 -15.41 21.69 -0.81
C ASN A 124 -15.86 20.75 -1.93
N LEU A 125 -14.95 20.23 -2.75
CA LEU A 125 -15.27 19.22 -3.78
C LEU A 125 -15.83 17.94 -3.15
N LEU A 126 -15.36 17.55 -1.96
CA LEU A 126 -15.89 16.44 -1.19
C LEU A 126 -17.22 16.76 -0.47
N LYS A 127 -17.76 17.97 -0.65
CA LYS A 127 -18.99 18.44 -0.01
C LYS A 127 -18.93 18.35 1.53
N THR A 128 -17.76 18.67 2.10
CA THR A 128 -17.60 18.75 3.55
C THR A 128 -18.57 19.80 4.11
N LYS A 129 -19.26 19.48 5.20
CA LYS A 129 -20.22 20.40 5.83
C LYS A 129 -19.53 21.70 6.23
N SER A 130 -20.20 22.84 6.02
CA SER A 130 -19.66 24.18 6.30
C SER A 130 -19.20 24.36 7.74
N GLU A 131 -19.86 23.70 8.69
CA GLU A 131 -19.53 23.70 10.12
C GLU A 131 -18.19 23.04 10.42
N LEU A 132 -17.83 21.95 9.69
CA LEU A 132 -16.60 21.20 9.86
C LEU A 132 -15.43 21.73 9.03
N LEU A 133 -15.74 22.49 7.96
CA LEU A 133 -14.78 22.91 6.94
C LEU A 133 -13.57 23.65 7.53
N PRO A 134 -13.72 24.66 8.41
CA PRO A 134 -12.57 25.40 8.94
C PRO A 134 -11.60 24.50 9.73
N SER A 135 -12.13 23.62 10.58
CA SER A 135 -11.35 22.67 11.37
C SER A 135 -10.69 21.61 10.47
N ALA A 136 -11.42 21.10 9.46
CA ALA A 136 -10.89 20.14 8.51
C ALA A 136 -9.76 20.71 7.64
N VAL A 137 -9.89 21.97 7.18
CA VAL A 137 -8.85 22.69 6.43
C VAL A 137 -7.59 22.86 7.30
N THR A 138 -7.76 23.29 8.55
CA THR A 138 -6.65 23.47 9.49
C THR A 138 -5.95 22.14 9.77
N TYR A 139 -6.70 21.09 10.07
CA TYR A 139 -6.16 19.74 10.25
C TYR A 139 -5.36 19.28 9.02
N LEU A 140 -5.94 19.35 7.82
CA LEU A 140 -5.30 18.89 6.60
C LEU A 140 -4.04 19.70 6.27
N ARG A 141 -4.04 21.01 6.49
CA ARG A 141 -2.86 21.87 6.30
C ARG A 141 -1.74 21.49 7.26
N ILE A 142 -2.03 21.33 8.55
CA ILE A 142 -1.03 20.92 9.55
C ILE A 142 -0.51 19.52 9.22
N TYR A 143 -1.40 18.55 8.99
CA TYR A 143 -1.02 17.18 8.66
C TYR A 143 -0.12 17.10 7.43
N SER A 144 -0.37 17.95 6.42
CA SER A 144 0.41 17.97 5.18
C SER A 144 1.87 18.35 5.39
N LEU A 145 2.21 19.10 6.44
CA LEU A 145 3.60 19.42 6.80
C LEU A 145 4.41 18.16 7.14
N GLY A 146 3.78 17.07 7.49
CA GLY A 146 4.41 15.77 7.71
C GLY A 146 4.66 14.95 6.43
N MET A 147 4.05 15.31 5.29
CA MET A 147 4.20 14.54 4.04
C MET A 147 5.65 14.42 3.54
N PRO A 148 6.51 15.44 3.62
CA PRO A 148 7.92 15.29 3.29
C PRO A 148 8.63 14.25 4.16
N ALA A 149 8.34 14.23 5.46
CA ALA A 149 8.90 13.24 6.38
C ALA A 149 8.39 11.83 6.06
N MET A 150 7.09 11.69 5.78
CA MET A 150 6.50 10.42 5.37
C MET A 150 7.12 9.89 4.07
N ALA A 151 7.37 10.75 3.09
CA ALA A 151 8.05 10.39 1.85
C ALA A 151 9.46 9.86 2.10
N VAL A 152 10.22 10.50 2.98
CA VAL A 152 11.56 10.09 3.40
C VAL A 152 11.53 8.77 4.17
N TYR A 153 10.56 8.57 5.07
CA TYR A 153 10.37 7.30 5.78
C TYR A 153 10.08 6.16 4.79
N ASN A 154 9.14 6.34 3.86
CA ASN A 154 8.80 5.32 2.87
C ASN A 154 9.97 5.01 1.91
N PHE A 155 10.75 6.03 1.52
CA PHE A 155 12.00 5.84 0.79
C PHE A 155 12.94 4.91 1.57
N GLY A 156 13.23 5.24 2.83
CA GLY A 156 14.15 4.45 3.66
C GLY A 156 13.66 3.04 3.94
N SER A 157 12.34 2.88 4.19
CA SER A 157 11.68 1.58 4.32
C SER A 157 11.85 0.73 3.05
N GLY A 158 11.71 1.34 1.86
CA GLY A 158 11.95 0.70 0.57
C GLY A 158 13.40 0.23 0.41
N VAL A 159 14.38 1.06 0.77
CA VAL A 159 15.82 0.69 0.74
C VAL A 159 16.11 -0.46 1.69
N LEU A 160 15.63 -0.39 2.94
CA LEU A 160 15.87 -1.44 3.94
C LEU A 160 15.20 -2.76 3.54
N SER A 161 14.00 -2.69 2.97
CA SER A 161 13.31 -3.86 2.41
C SER A 161 14.11 -4.49 1.27
N ALA A 162 14.70 -3.69 0.37
CA ALA A 162 15.58 -4.19 -0.69
C ALA A 162 16.82 -4.91 -0.14
N CYS A 163 17.32 -4.49 1.03
CA CYS A 163 18.41 -5.14 1.76
C CYS A 163 17.98 -6.40 2.53
N GLY A 164 16.68 -6.71 2.61
CA GLY A 164 16.16 -7.81 3.42
C GLY A 164 15.92 -7.47 4.90
N GLU A 165 15.91 -6.20 5.27
CA GLU A 165 15.76 -5.72 6.65
C GLU A 165 14.40 -5.11 6.89
N THR A 166 13.35 -5.93 6.96
CA THR A 166 11.96 -5.44 7.18
C THR A 166 11.62 -5.17 8.65
N ARG A 167 12.40 -5.69 9.60
CA ARG A 167 12.17 -5.48 11.05
C ARG A 167 12.48 -4.05 11.49
N ARG A 168 13.50 -3.41 10.91
CA ARG A 168 13.93 -2.07 11.33
C ARG A 168 12.88 -0.98 11.02
N PRO A 169 12.30 -0.90 9.81
CA PRO A 169 11.19 0.02 9.55
C PRO A 169 10.03 -0.16 10.54
N LEU A 170 9.66 -1.42 10.86
CA LEU A 170 8.64 -1.73 11.85
C LEU A 170 8.97 -1.13 13.23
N VAL A 171 10.19 -1.32 13.71
CA VAL A 171 10.63 -0.77 15.03
C VAL A 171 10.55 0.76 15.03
N TYR A 172 11.01 1.41 13.96
CA TYR A 172 10.99 2.88 13.88
C TYR A 172 9.56 3.42 13.81
N LEU A 173 8.69 2.75 13.09
CA LEU A 173 7.27 3.10 13.05
C LEU A 173 6.60 2.86 14.42
N SER A 174 6.93 1.77 15.12
CA SER A 174 6.39 1.48 16.45
C SER A 174 6.78 2.55 17.46
N ILE A 175 8.05 3.01 17.45
CA ILE A 175 8.51 4.10 18.31
C ILE A 175 7.77 5.40 17.98
N ALA A 176 7.67 5.75 16.72
CA ALA A 176 6.99 6.95 16.27
C ALA A 176 5.48 6.90 16.59
N GLY A 177 4.85 5.75 16.43
CA GLY A 177 3.44 5.59 16.76
C GLY A 177 3.15 5.62 18.26
N ALA A 178 4.00 5.04 19.09
CA ALA A 178 3.87 5.18 20.55
C ALA A 178 4.00 6.66 20.97
N LEU A 179 4.93 7.40 20.35
CA LEU A 179 5.03 8.84 20.57
C LEU A 179 3.79 9.59 20.06
N ASN A 180 3.26 9.21 18.91
CA ASN A 180 2.04 9.82 18.34
C ASN A 180 0.87 9.72 19.34
N VAL A 181 0.59 8.52 19.86
CA VAL A 181 -0.48 8.31 20.84
C VAL A 181 -0.24 9.14 22.11
N ALA A 182 0.99 9.17 22.62
CA ALA A 182 1.32 9.97 23.80
C ALA A 182 1.14 11.48 23.55
N LEU A 183 1.58 11.98 22.40
CA LEU A 183 1.42 13.38 22.02
C LEU A 183 -0.05 13.74 21.73
N ASN A 184 -0.82 12.85 21.11
CA ASN A 184 -2.26 13.06 20.93
C ASN A 184 -2.96 13.28 22.27
N LEU A 185 -2.71 12.41 23.25
CA LEU A 185 -3.28 12.56 24.60
C LEU A 185 -2.79 13.85 25.28
N PHE A 186 -1.51 14.19 25.13
CA PHE A 186 -0.95 15.40 25.71
C PHE A 186 -1.59 16.66 25.10
N PHE A 187 -1.62 16.79 23.76
CA PHE A 187 -2.17 18.00 23.13
C PHE A 187 -3.68 18.12 23.33
N VAL A 188 -4.42 17.01 23.25
CA VAL A 188 -5.88 17.07 23.40
C VAL A 188 -6.29 17.23 24.86
N ILE A 189 -5.71 16.48 25.81
CA ILE A 189 -6.14 16.49 27.21
C ILE A 189 -5.47 17.61 28.00
N CYS A 190 -4.13 17.77 27.89
CA CYS A 190 -3.40 18.73 28.71
C CYS A 190 -3.38 20.14 28.11
N CYS A 191 -3.32 20.25 26.76
CA CYS A 191 -3.31 21.57 26.10
C CYS A 191 -4.70 22.04 25.64
N GLY A 192 -5.73 21.19 25.72
CA GLY A 192 -7.08 21.54 25.29
C GLY A 192 -7.22 21.78 23.79
N MET A 193 -6.31 21.20 22.97
CA MET A 193 -6.35 21.31 21.53
C MET A 193 -7.35 20.32 20.95
N ALA A 194 -7.92 20.65 19.78
CA ALA A 194 -8.88 19.79 19.08
C ALA A 194 -8.18 18.97 17.97
N ALA A 195 -8.72 19.03 16.74
CA ALA A 195 -8.15 18.32 15.59
C ALA A 195 -6.71 18.79 15.23
N ASP A 196 -6.40 20.03 15.46
CA ASP A 196 -5.07 20.63 15.27
C ASP A 196 -4.00 19.95 16.15
N GLY A 197 -4.32 19.64 17.40
CA GLY A 197 -3.43 18.90 18.30
C GLY A 197 -3.08 17.50 17.77
N VAL A 198 -4.07 16.77 17.27
CA VAL A 198 -3.88 15.46 16.65
C VAL A 198 -3.02 15.56 15.38
N ALA A 199 -3.22 16.59 14.56
CA ALA A 199 -2.40 16.81 13.36
C ALA A 199 -0.93 17.11 13.73
N ILE A 200 -0.68 17.95 14.73
CA ILE A 200 0.68 18.26 15.20
C ILE A 200 1.37 17.02 15.74
N ALA A 201 0.70 16.20 16.54
CA ALA A 201 1.23 14.94 17.06
C ALA A 201 1.66 14.00 15.92
N SER A 202 0.82 13.88 14.89
CA SER A 202 1.11 13.07 13.71
C SER A 202 2.32 13.59 12.93
N VAL A 203 2.46 14.91 12.74
CA VAL A 203 3.61 15.53 12.08
C VAL A 203 4.90 15.25 12.85
N ILE A 204 4.93 15.47 14.17
CA ILE A 204 6.12 15.23 15.01
C ILE A 204 6.55 13.77 14.90
N SER A 205 5.59 12.84 14.98
CA SER A 205 5.84 11.40 14.90
C SER A 205 6.36 10.96 13.53
N GLN A 206 5.84 11.55 12.44
CA GLN A 206 6.33 11.32 11.09
C GLN A 206 7.79 11.79 10.93
N TYR A 207 8.15 12.96 11.43
CA TYR A 207 9.54 13.43 11.42
C TYR A 207 10.46 12.56 12.28
N LEU A 208 9.99 12.04 13.42
CA LEU A 208 10.77 11.11 14.24
C LEU A 208 11.07 9.82 13.45
N SER A 209 10.07 9.21 12.82
CA SER A 209 10.27 7.98 12.04
C SER A 209 11.22 8.20 10.86
N ALA A 210 11.10 9.34 10.16
CA ALA A 210 12.00 9.75 9.08
C ALA A 210 13.42 9.98 9.57
N ALA A 211 13.61 10.66 10.70
CA ALA A 211 14.92 10.89 11.29
C ALA A 211 15.61 9.57 11.68
N LEU A 212 14.88 8.66 12.35
CA LEU A 212 15.42 7.35 12.75
C LEU A 212 15.90 6.54 11.56
N ILE A 213 15.13 6.51 10.46
CA ILE A 213 15.49 5.73 9.27
C ILE A 213 16.67 6.37 8.52
N VAL A 214 16.72 7.70 8.41
CA VAL A 214 17.85 8.43 7.80
C VAL A 214 19.12 8.25 8.60
N ILE A 215 19.07 8.43 9.92
CA ILE A 215 20.23 8.20 10.82
C ILE A 215 20.74 6.77 10.65
N HIS A 216 19.83 5.79 10.55
CA HIS A 216 20.23 4.41 10.32
C HIS A 216 20.95 4.24 8.97
N LEU A 217 20.41 4.79 7.88
CA LEU A 217 21.03 4.70 6.55
C LEU A 217 22.38 5.45 6.48
N CYS A 218 22.54 6.58 7.18
CA CYS A 218 23.81 7.30 7.28
C CYS A 218 24.89 6.53 8.06
N ARG A 219 24.48 5.71 9.05
CA ARG A 219 25.42 4.89 9.85
C ARG A 219 25.81 3.58 9.18
N ARG A 220 25.19 3.22 8.07
CA ARG A 220 25.60 2.01 7.28
C ARG A 220 26.98 2.21 6.67
N LYS A 221 27.66 1.09 6.41
CA LYS A 221 28.99 1.06 5.77
C LYS A 221 28.97 0.31 4.42
N ASP A 222 27.76 -0.09 3.94
CA ASP A 222 27.58 -0.82 2.69
C ASP A 222 27.19 0.11 1.53
N CYS A 223 26.88 -0.46 0.37
CA CYS A 223 26.47 0.28 -0.82
C CYS A 223 25.13 1.02 -0.67
N CYS A 224 24.32 0.68 0.36
CA CYS A 224 23.07 1.35 0.67
C CYS A 224 23.24 2.54 1.63
N ALA A 225 24.48 2.86 2.05
CA ALA A 225 24.75 3.99 2.95
C ALA A 225 24.41 5.32 2.28
N LEU A 226 23.74 6.19 3.03
CA LEU A 226 23.54 7.58 2.64
C LEU A 226 24.80 8.40 2.97
N SER A 227 25.29 9.14 1.99
CA SER A 227 26.36 10.11 2.16
C SER A 227 25.96 11.44 1.55
N PRO A 228 26.35 12.58 2.11
CA PRO A 228 26.00 13.90 1.60
C PRO A 228 26.79 14.26 0.33
N SER A 229 26.66 13.45 -0.72
CA SER A 229 27.40 13.63 -1.98
C SER A 229 26.47 13.71 -3.18
N ARG A 230 26.50 14.86 -3.89
CA ARG A 230 25.77 15.04 -5.15
C ARG A 230 26.26 14.15 -6.29
N LYS A 231 27.44 13.54 -6.17
CA LYS A 231 28.05 12.64 -7.17
C LYS A 231 27.16 11.44 -7.51
N TYR A 232 26.31 11.02 -6.57
CA TYR A 232 25.45 9.83 -6.72
C TYR A 232 24.03 10.13 -7.19
N ILE A 233 23.74 11.34 -7.69
CA ILE A 233 22.44 11.68 -8.28
C ILE A 233 22.49 11.47 -9.79
N SER A 234 21.56 10.67 -10.33
CA SER A 234 21.46 10.34 -11.75
C SER A 234 20.05 10.53 -12.27
N ARG A 235 19.89 11.27 -13.38
CA ARG A 235 18.59 11.46 -14.04
C ARG A 235 17.93 10.12 -14.42
N ARG A 236 18.72 9.15 -14.85
CA ARG A 236 18.22 7.80 -15.21
C ARG A 236 17.67 7.08 -13.97
N ALA A 237 18.38 7.11 -12.85
CA ALA A 237 17.90 6.51 -11.60
C ALA A 237 16.64 7.20 -11.07
N CYS A 238 16.54 8.54 -11.19
CA CYS A 238 15.30 9.26 -10.87
C CYS A 238 14.12 8.79 -11.73
N ALA A 239 14.33 8.73 -13.06
CA ALA A 239 13.29 8.28 -14.00
C ALA A 239 12.85 6.84 -13.71
N ASP A 240 13.80 5.93 -13.44
CA ASP A 240 13.52 4.53 -13.13
C ASP A 240 12.58 4.39 -11.90
N VAL A 241 12.80 5.16 -10.84
CA VAL A 241 11.97 5.15 -9.63
C VAL A 241 10.58 5.72 -9.90
N LEU A 242 10.50 6.82 -10.65
CA LEU A 242 9.22 7.42 -11.05
C LEU A 242 8.39 6.48 -11.92
N MET A 243 9.02 5.81 -12.90
CA MET A 243 8.35 4.84 -13.79
C MET A 243 7.82 3.62 -13.04
N LEU A 244 8.41 3.25 -11.90
CA LEU A 244 7.93 2.15 -11.07
C LEU A 244 6.86 2.61 -10.06
N GLY A 245 7.01 3.81 -9.48
CA GLY A 245 6.14 4.30 -8.43
C GLY A 245 4.83 4.91 -8.94
N ILE A 246 4.87 5.77 -9.96
CA ILE A 246 3.70 6.54 -10.42
C ILE A 246 2.58 5.65 -10.99
N PRO A 247 2.82 4.69 -11.92
CA PRO A 247 1.74 3.93 -12.53
C PRO A 247 0.91 3.15 -11.50
N ALA A 248 1.59 2.58 -10.49
CA ALA A 248 0.92 1.87 -9.41
C ALA A 248 -0.08 2.73 -8.62
N ARG A 249 0.15 4.04 -8.56
CA ARG A 249 -0.71 4.98 -7.83
C ARG A 249 -1.84 5.54 -8.66
N ILE A 250 -1.61 5.76 -9.94
CA ILE A 250 -2.69 6.03 -10.90
C ILE A 250 -3.70 4.88 -10.87
N GLN A 251 -3.21 3.64 -10.86
CA GLN A 251 -4.06 2.45 -10.70
C GLN A 251 -4.95 2.53 -9.45
N ASN A 252 -4.40 2.86 -8.28
CA ASN A 252 -5.18 2.95 -7.04
C ASN A 252 -6.22 4.08 -7.08
N ALA A 253 -5.87 5.23 -7.67
CA ALA A 253 -6.81 6.33 -7.85
C ALA A 253 -7.98 5.94 -8.77
N VAL A 254 -7.69 5.26 -9.88
CA VAL A 254 -8.72 4.76 -10.80
C VAL A 254 -9.59 3.69 -10.13
N PHE A 255 -9.02 2.82 -9.29
CA PHE A 255 -9.81 1.88 -8.47
C PHE A 255 -10.77 2.61 -7.53
N ALA A 256 -10.33 3.68 -6.87
CA ALA A 256 -11.20 4.46 -6.00
C ALA A 256 -12.39 5.04 -6.77
N VAL A 257 -12.15 5.59 -7.98
CA VAL A 257 -13.21 6.08 -8.85
C VAL A 257 -14.16 4.94 -9.28
N ALA A 258 -13.63 3.79 -9.69
CA ALA A 258 -14.46 2.64 -10.07
C ALA A 258 -15.34 2.16 -8.92
N ASN A 259 -14.82 2.18 -7.69
CA ASN A 259 -15.60 1.82 -6.49
C ASN A 259 -16.73 2.82 -6.19
N LEU A 260 -16.60 4.11 -6.57
CA LEU A 260 -17.71 5.05 -6.47
C LEU A 260 -18.89 4.63 -7.37
N PHE A 261 -18.63 4.15 -8.59
CA PHE A 261 -19.70 3.61 -9.45
C PHE A 261 -20.35 2.37 -8.85
N VAL A 262 -19.59 1.49 -8.20
CA VAL A 262 -20.16 0.35 -7.48
C VAL A 262 -21.02 0.83 -6.31
N GLN A 263 -20.57 1.84 -5.58
CA GLN A 263 -21.33 2.43 -4.47
C GLN A 263 -22.64 3.05 -4.94
N THR A 264 -22.70 3.66 -6.14
CA THR A 264 -23.98 4.13 -6.68
C THR A 264 -24.97 2.97 -6.89
N GLY A 265 -24.47 1.78 -7.31
CA GLY A 265 -25.28 0.57 -7.39
C GLY A 265 -25.78 0.10 -6.01
N VAL A 266 -24.92 0.12 -4.99
CA VAL A 266 -25.33 -0.22 -3.61
C VAL A 266 -26.39 0.75 -3.09
N ASN A 267 -26.28 2.04 -3.40
CA ASN A 267 -27.21 3.07 -2.96
C ASN A 267 -28.63 2.97 -3.60
N HIS A 268 -28.84 2.05 -4.56
CA HIS A 268 -30.20 1.74 -5.06
C HIS A 268 -31.00 0.87 -4.08
N PHE A 269 -30.33 0.22 -3.14
CA PHE A 269 -30.98 -0.62 -2.15
C PHE A 269 -31.38 0.19 -0.90
N ASP A 270 -32.06 -0.45 0.02
CA ASP A 270 -32.49 0.14 1.27
C ASP A 270 -31.31 0.52 2.19
N ALA A 271 -31.59 1.33 3.20
CA ALA A 271 -30.57 1.80 4.14
C ALA A 271 -29.92 0.67 4.95
N ILE A 272 -30.64 -0.45 5.15
CA ILE A 272 -30.13 -1.64 5.85
C ILE A 272 -29.01 -2.28 5.01
N THR A 273 -29.26 -2.52 3.73
CA THR A 273 -28.27 -3.08 2.78
C THR A 273 -27.06 -2.17 2.65
N VAL A 274 -27.24 -0.85 2.52
CA VAL A 274 -26.14 0.12 2.45
C VAL A 274 -25.29 0.09 3.72
N SER A 275 -25.92 0.01 4.89
CA SER A 275 -25.23 -0.06 6.18
C SER A 275 -24.47 -1.39 6.34
N GLY A 276 -25.07 -2.51 5.95
CA GLY A 276 -24.43 -3.82 5.94
C GLY A 276 -23.23 -3.89 5.01
N ASN A 277 -23.33 -3.30 3.81
CA ASN A 277 -22.21 -3.15 2.88
C ASN A 277 -21.05 -2.35 3.50
N SER A 278 -21.37 -1.24 4.17
CA SER A 278 -20.36 -0.37 4.80
C SER A 278 -19.67 -1.08 5.97
N ALA A 279 -20.40 -1.80 6.82
CA ALA A 279 -19.84 -2.60 7.90
C ALA A 279 -18.90 -3.69 7.36
N SER A 280 -19.32 -4.40 6.29
CA SER A 280 -18.54 -5.46 5.65
C SER A 280 -17.27 -4.93 4.96
N ALA A 281 -17.27 -3.71 4.45
CA ALA A 281 -16.10 -3.13 3.76
C ALA A 281 -14.89 -2.96 4.69
N ASN A 282 -15.08 -2.93 6.03
CA ASN A 282 -13.96 -2.93 6.97
C ASN A 282 -13.15 -4.22 6.92
N ALA A 283 -13.77 -5.35 6.55
CA ALA A 283 -13.07 -6.61 6.35
C ALA A 283 -12.08 -6.56 5.17
N ASP A 284 -12.45 -5.86 4.09
CA ASP A 284 -11.60 -5.69 2.90
C ASP A 284 -10.24 -5.10 3.29
N ALA A 285 -10.26 -4.03 4.11
CA ALA A 285 -9.05 -3.34 4.52
C ALA A 285 -8.07 -4.28 5.28
N ILE A 286 -8.58 -5.13 6.17
CA ILE A 286 -7.75 -6.08 6.94
C ILE A 286 -7.08 -7.08 6.00
N ILE A 287 -7.84 -7.69 5.09
CA ILE A 287 -7.32 -8.74 4.21
C ILE A 287 -6.33 -8.16 3.21
N PHE A 288 -6.68 -7.04 2.56
CA PHE A 288 -5.79 -6.40 1.59
C PHE A 288 -4.48 -5.91 2.20
N ASN A 289 -4.48 -5.42 3.44
CA ASN A 289 -3.25 -5.03 4.12
C ASN A 289 -2.32 -6.22 4.39
N VAL A 290 -2.87 -7.37 4.80
CA VAL A 290 -2.08 -8.61 4.98
C VAL A 290 -1.51 -9.08 3.64
N GLN A 291 -2.31 -9.11 2.59
CA GLN A 291 -1.88 -9.52 1.25
C GLN A 291 -0.84 -8.54 0.66
N ALA A 292 -0.99 -7.22 0.86
CA ALA A 292 -0.05 -6.20 0.37
C ALA A 292 1.38 -6.41 0.89
N ALA A 293 1.53 -6.90 2.13
CA ALA A 293 2.84 -7.25 2.67
C ALA A 293 3.48 -8.43 1.91
N ILE A 294 2.70 -9.45 1.57
CA ILE A 294 3.15 -10.60 0.77
C ILE A 294 3.50 -10.15 -0.67
N HIS A 295 2.68 -9.27 -1.25
CA HIS A 295 2.93 -8.71 -2.59
C HIS A 295 4.23 -7.88 -2.62
N THR A 296 4.52 -7.13 -1.57
CA THR A 296 5.79 -6.41 -1.41
C THR A 296 6.97 -7.38 -1.32
N ALA A 297 6.83 -8.49 -0.59
CA ALA A 297 7.84 -9.54 -0.56
C ALA A 297 8.03 -10.18 -1.94
N CYS A 298 6.94 -10.50 -2.65
CA CYS A 298 6.96 -11.03 -4.01
C CYS A 298 7.80 -10.14 -4.94
N ALA A 299 7.48 -8.85 -5.00
CA ALA A 299 8.20 -7.89 -5.84
C ALA A 299 9.69 -7.80 -5.49
N SER A 300 10.02 -7.78 -4.18
CA SER A 300 11.41 -7.70 -3.69
C SER A 300 12.23 -8.95 -4.08
N PHE A 301 11.68 -10.15 -3.81
CA PHE A 301 12.37 -11.41 -4.11
C PHE A 301 12.53 -11.63 -5.62
N ILE A 302 11.50 -11.32 -6.41
CA ILE A 302 11.56 -11.40 -7.87
C ILE A 302 12.62 -10.45 -8.41
N SER A 303 12.59 -9.18 -7.97
CA SER A 303 13.53 -8.17 -8.45
C SER A 303 14.97 -8.52 -8.10
N ARG A 304 15.22 -9.00 -6.87
CA ARG A 304 16.53 -9.42 -6.40
C ARG A 304 17.08 -10.61 -7.17
N ASN A 305 16.25 -11.66 -7.38
CA ASN A 305 16.66 -12.86 -8.12
C ASN A 305 16.82 -12.60 -9.61
N ARG A 306 16.01 -11.70 -10.20
CA ARG A 306 16.20 -11.24 -11.57
C ARG A 306 17.55 -10.52 -11.73
N GLY A 307 17.87 -9.59 -10.82
CA GLY A 307 19.16 -8.91 -10.82
C GLY A 307 20.35 -9.87 -10.73
N ALA A 308 20.20 -10.96 -9.96
CA ALA A 308 21.18 -12.01 -9.81
C ALA A 308 21.24 -13.01 -11.00
N GLY A 309 20.43 -12.84 -12.05
CA GLY A 309 20.35 -13.78 -13.18
C GLY A 309 19.73 -15.14 -12.81
N ASN A 310 19.12 -15.28 -11.61
CA ASN A 310 18.56 -16.55 -11.17
C ASN A 310 17.07 -16.66 -11.52
N HIS A 311 16.80 -16.93 -12.79
CA HIS A 311 15.44 -16.99 -13.34
C HIS A 311 14.61 -18.11 -12.69
N SER A 312 15.22 -19.28 -12.42
CA SER A 312 14.50 -20.38 -11.76
C SER A 312 14.02 -19.99 -10.36
N ARG A 313 14.89 -19.35 -9.57
CA ARG A 313 14.52 -18.90 -8.23
C ARG A 313 13.54 -17.72 -8.26
N MET A 314 13.64 -16.84 -9.26
CA MET A 314 12.67 -15.78 -9.51
C MET A 314 11.25 -16.36 -9.69
N MET A 315 11.09 -17.36 -10.56
CA MET A 315 9.78 -18.00 -10.78
C MET A 315 9.29 -18.78 -9.55
N LYS A 316 10.18 -19.48 -8.84
CA LYS A 316 9.82 -20.13 -7.57
C LYS A 316 9.36 -19.09 -6.51
N SER A 317 9.98 -17.92 -6.46
CA SER A 317 9.56 -16.83 -5.56
C SER A 317 8.14 -16.35 -5.87
N TYR A 318 7.79 -16.26 -7.15
CA TYR A 318 6.41 -15.95 -7.57
C TYR A 318 5.41 -16.97 -7.04
N PHE A 319 5.63 -18.27 -7.30
CA PHE A 319 4.69 -19.30 -6.88
C PHE A 319 4.57 -19.41 -5.35
N VAL A 320 5.67 -19.30 -4.61
CA VAL A 320 5.63 -19.31 -3.14
C VAL A 320 4.86 -18.10 -2.60
N SER A 321 5.09 -16.92 -3.15
CA SER A 321 4.34 -15.71 -2.75
C SER A 321 2.86 -15.80 -3.10
N LEU A 322 2.55 -16.35 -4.28
CA LEU A 322 1.16 -16.58 -4.72
C LEU A 322 0.46 -17.56 -3.78
N THR A 323 1.12 -18.66 -3.40
CA THR A 323 0.56 -19.62 -2.44
C THR A 323 0.29 -18.99 -1.07
N TYR A 324 1.22 -18.19 -0.56
CA TYR A 324 0.98 -17.46 0.70
C TYR A 324 -0.15 -16.43 0.60
N SER A 325 -0.21 -15.67 -0.51
CA SER A 325 -1.27 -14.69 -0.71
C SER A 325 -2.64 -15.35 -0.86
N PHE A 326 -2.71 -16.43 -1.64
CA PHE A 326 -3.91 -17.26 -1.79
C PHE A 326 -4.36 -17.87 -0.45
N ALA A 327 -3.44 -18.49 0.28
CA ALA A 327 -3.73 -19.06 1.59
C ALA A 327 -4.22 -18.00 2.58
N ALA A 328 -3.58 -16.83 2.62
CA ALA A 328 -4.03 -15.72 3.46
C ALA A 328 -5.45 -15.25 3.08
N GLY A 329 -5.73 -15.07 1.79
CA GLY A 329 -7.06 -14.69 1.29
C GLY A 329 -8.12 -15.75 1.60
N ALA A 330 -7.80 -17.04 1.37
CA ALA A 330 -8.73 -18.14 1.63
C ALA A 330 -8.99 -18.36 3.14
N ILE A 331 -7.94 -18.31 3.97
CA ILE A 331 -8.07 -18.49 5.43
C ILE A 331 -8.82 -17.30 6.05
N LEU A 332 -8.40 -16.07 5.76
CA LEU A 332 -9.04 -14.89 6.35
C LEU A 332 -10.47 -14.71 5.81
N GLY A 333 -10.68 -14.93 4.51
CA GLY A 333 -12.01 -14.90 3.91
C GLY A 333 -12.91 -16.00 4.47
N GLY A 334 -12.40 -17.23 4.63
CA GLY A 334 -13.12 -18.32 5.28
C GLY A 334 -13.49 -18.04 6.75
N LEU A 335 -12.56 -17.45 7.51
CA LEU A 335 -12.83 -17.00 8.87
C LEU A 335 -13.92 -15.93 8.92
N LEU A 336 -13.95 -15.01 7.95
CA LEU A 336 -15.02 -14.01 7.86
C LEU A 336 -16.37 -14.62 7.48
N ILE A 337 -16.42 -15.68 6.68
CA ILE A 337 -17.67 -16.42 6.40
C ILE A 337 -18.17 -17.10 7.68
N ILE A 338 -17.29 -17.73 8.45
CA ILE A 338 -17.64 -18.50 9.66
C ILE A 338 -17.99 -17.56 10.82
N PHE A 339 -17.16 -16.56 11.08
CA PHE A 339 -17.26 -15.66 12.23
C PHE A 339 -17.79 -14.27 11.88
N GLY A 340 -18.26 -14.06 10.64
CA GLY A 340 -18.64 -12.76 10.12
C GLY A 340 -19.74 -12.05 10.91
N ARG A 341 -20.71 -12.77 11.46
CA ARG A 341 -21.73 -12.18 12.34
C ARG A 341 -21.11 -11.54 13.57
N ARG A 342 -20.12 -12.19 14.22
CA ARG A 342 -19.39 -11.63 15.36
C ARG A 342 -18.52 -10.42 14.94
N PHE A 343 -17.92 -10.51 13.76
CA PHE A 343 -17.15 -9.39 13.21
C PHE A 343 -18.05 -8.19 12.93
N LEU A 344 -19.18 -8.40 12.27
CA LEU A 344 -20.13 -7.33 11.92
C LEU A 344 -20.81 -6.72 13.16
N SER A 345 -21.03 -7.51 14.22
CA SER A 345 -21.59 -7.00 15.49
C SER A 345 -20.67 -5.98 16.20
N LEU A 346 -19.39 -5.86 15.79
CA LEU A 346 -18.51 -4.76 16.24
C LEU A 346 -18.90 -3.41 15.64
N PHE A 347 -19.64 -3.40 14.52
CA PHE A 347 -19.97 -2.21 13.75
C PHE A 347 -21.48 -1.91 13.73
N ALA A 348 -22.32 -2.90 13.96
CA ALA A 348 -23.77 -2.77 13.92
C ALA A 348 -24.44 -3.63 15.01
N ASN A 349 -25.47 -3.07 15.63
CA ASN A 349 -26.29 -3.79 16.63
C ASN A 349 -27.56 -4.39 16.01
N ASP A 350 -27.99 -3.89 14.85
CA ASP A 350 -29.19 -4.34 14.17
C ASP A 350 -28.92 -5.65 13.42
N THR A 351 -29.72 -6.67 13.69
CA THR A 351 -29.64 -8.00 13.08
C THR A 351 -29.84 -7.95 11.56
N ALA A 352 -30.73 -7.09 11.07
CA ALA A 352 -30.97 -6.94 9.64
C ALA A 352 -29.75 -6.37 8.90
N VAL A 353 -29.03 -5.42 9.51
CA VAL A 353 -27.77 -4.87 8.99
C VAL A 353 -26.68 -5.93 8.99
N ILE A 354 -26.61 -6.76 10.05
CA ILE A 354 -25.63 -7.86 10.13
C ILE A 354 -25.91 -8.90 9.04
N GLU A 355 -27.17 -9.30 8.80
CA GLU A 355 -27.51 -10.26 7.74
C GLU A 355 -27.20 -9.71 6.35
N ALA A 356 -27.52 -8.45 6.06
CA ALA A 356 -27.15 -7.78 4.81
C ALA A 356 -25.60 -7.73 4.62
N GLY A 357 -24.86 -7.50 5.72
CA GLY A 357 -23.40 -7.56 5.72
C GLY A 357 -22.87 -8.98 5.47
N MET A 358 -23.54 -10.01 6.00
CA MET A 358 -23.16 -11.41 5.78
C MET A 358 -23.37 -11.85 4.33
N GLU A 359 -24.41 -11.35 3.65
CA GLU A 359 -24.60 -11.61 2.21
C GLU A 359 -23.37 -11.16 1.41
N ARG A 360 -22.85 -9.96 1.68
CA ARG A 360 -21.61 -9.48 1.06
C ARG A 360 -20.41 -10.33 1.46
N LEU A 361 -20.23 -10.63 2.73
CA LEU A 361 -19.06 -11.41 3.21
C LEU A 361 -19.07 -12.82 2.65
N SER A 362 -20.22 -13.45 2.39
CA SER A 362 -20.31 -14.78 1.79
C SER A 362 -19.74 -14.83 0.36
N ILE A 363 -19.91 -13.75 -0.41
CA ILE A 363 -19.38 -13.63 -1.77
C ILE A 363 -17.92 -13.18 -1.74
N MET A 364 -17.64 -12.11 -0.98
CA MET A 364 -16.30 -11.53 -0.92
C MET A 364 -15.28 -12.46 -0.27
N GLY A 365 -15.68 -13.28 0.71
CA GLY A 365 -14.79 -14.20 1.41
C GLY A 365 -14.02 -15.12 0.47
N TRP A 366 -14.67 -15.69 -0.54
CA TRP A 366 -14.00 -16.48 -1.58
C TRP A 366 -13.26 -15.62 -2.60
N SER A 367 -13.78 -14.44 -2.88
CA SER A 367 -13.22 -13.55 -3.88
C SER A 367 -11.84 -13.02 -3.51
N TYR A 368 -11.49 -12.90 -2.22
CA TYR A 368 -10.14 -12.52 -1.78
C TYR A 368 -9.05 -13.51 -2.20
N ALA A 369 -9.37 -14.80 -2.26
CA ALA A 369 -8.46 -15.81 -2.78
C ALA A 369 -8.22 -15.61 -4.28
N ILE A 370 -9.26 -15.23 -5.04
CA ILE A 370 -9.15 -14.91 -6.48
C ILE A 370 -8.33 -13.64 -6.68
N ALA A 371 -8.57 -12.60 -5.86
CA ALA A 371 -7.81 -11.35 -5.92
C ALA A 371 -6.31 -11.55 -5.75
N SER A 372 -5.89 -12.57 -4.98
CA SER A 372 -4.48 -12.92 -4.78
C SER A 372 -3.75 -13.23 -6.08
N PHE A 373 -4.41 -13.87 -7.06
CA PHE A 373 -3.81 -14.15 -8.37
C PHE A 373 -3.52 -12.87 -9.13
N MET A 374 -4.46 -11.93 -9.12
CA MET A 374 -4.29 -10.63 -9.75
C MET A 374 -3.16 -9.84 -9.10
N ASP A 375 -3.26 -9.56 -7.80
CA ASP A 375 -2.36 -8.64 -7.12
C ASP A 375 -0.94 -9.18 -6.99
N CYS A 376 -0.78 -10.50 -6.74
CA CYS A 376 0.53 -11.13 -6.69
C CYS A 376 1.22 -11.10 -8.07
N THR A 377 0.47 -11.29 -9.15
CA THR A 377 1.01 -11.22 -10.51
C THR A 377 1.40 -9.80 -10.90
N ILE A 378 0.60 -8.79 -10.52
CA ILE A 378 0.95 -7.37 -10.67
C ILE A 378 2.24 -7.06 -9.91
N ALA A 379 2.38 -7.54 -8.66
CA ALA A 379 3.59 -7.37 -7.87
C ALA A 379 4.81 -8.05 -8.51
N ALA A 380 4.62 -9.23 -9.10
CA ALA A 380 5.64 -9.95 -9.85
C ALA A 380 6.08 -9.18 -11.10
N ALA A 381 5.14 -8.66 -11.87
CA ALA A 381 5.43 -7.84 -13.05
C ALA A 381 6.18 -6.55 -12.68
N ARG A 382 5.81 -5.91 -11.56
CA ARG A 382 6.58 -4.78 -11.00
C ARG A 382 7.99 -5.21 -10.60
N GLY A 383 8.14 -6.38 -10.00
CA GLY A 383 9.43 -6.97 -9.63
C GLY A 383 10.37 -7.16 -10.83
N ILE A 384 9.84 -7.48 -12.00
CA ILE A 384 10.62 -7.51 -13.25
C ILE A 384 10.73 -6.14 -13.93
N GLY A 385 10.33 -5.05 -13.27
CA GLY A 385 10.45 -3.68 -13.80
C GLY A 385 9.39 -3.31 -14.85
N LYS A 386 8.33 -4.09 -14.99
CA LYS A 386 7.22 -3.82 -15.93
C LYS A 386 6.00 -3.32 -15.14
N THR A 387 5.66 -2.05 -15.27
CA THR A 387 4.56 -1.43 -14.51
C THR A 387 3.44 -0.90 -15.39
N ILE A 388 3.75 -0.37 -16.58
CA ILE A 388 2.79 0.33 -17.42
C ILE A 388 1.71 -0.63 -17.93
N VAL A 389 2.11 -1.75 -18.56
CA VAL A 389 1.14 -2.71 -19.13
C VAL A 389 0.26 -3.34 -18.04
N PRO A 390 0.79 -3.85 -16.92
CA PRO A 390 -0.04 -4.30 -15.80
C PRO A 390 -1.02 -3.23 -15.32
N THR A 391 -0.61 -1.98 -15.20
CA THR A 391 -1.53 -0.90 -14.82
C THR A 391 -2.67 -0.73 -15.82
N ILE A 392 -2.40 -0.78 -17.13
CA ILE A 392 -3.43 -0.68 -18.17
C ILE A 392 -4.38 -1.87 -18.09
N VAL A 393 -3.84 -3.10 -17.95
CA VAL A 393 -4.66 -4.32 -17.83
C VAL A 393 -5.62 -4.23 -16.64
N VAL A 394 -5.13 -3.77 -15.49
CA VAL A 394 -5.97 -3.58 -14.30
C VAL A 394 -7.03 -2.50 -14.52
N ILE A 395 -6.67 -1.36 -15.12
CA ILE A 395 -7.65 -0.29 -15.40
C ILE A 395 -8.76 -0.83 -16.30
N MET A 396 -8.41 -1.55 -17.35
CA MET A 396 -9.41 -2.11 -18.28
C MET A 396 -10.20 -3.27 -17.65
N GLY A 397 -9.51 -4.25 -17.08
CA GLY A 397 -10.12 -5.48 -16.58
C GLY A 397 -10.84 -5.34 -15.23
N SER A 398 -10.43 -4.39 -14.40
CA SER A 398 -11.10 -4.17 -13.11
C SER A 398 -11.90 -2.87 -13.08
N CYS A 399 -11.38 -1.74 -13.55
CA CYS A 399 -12.09 -0.48 -13.38
C CYS A 399 -13.14 -0.26 -14.48
N VAL A 400 -12.75 -0.32 -15.75
CA VAL A 400 -13.71 -0.15 -16.87
C VAL A 400 -14.75 -1.26 -16.87
N PHE A 401 -14.32 -2.50 -16.64
CA PHE A 401 -15.22 -3.64 -16.53
C PHE A 401 -16.29 -3.45 -15.44
N ARG A 402 -15.92 -2.91 -14.26
CA ARG A 402 -16.89 -2.64 -13.18
C ARG A 402 -17.93 -1.61 -13.60
N VAL A 403 -17.51 -0.55 -14.27
CA VAL A 403 -18.44 0.47 -14.76
C VAL A 403 -19.40 -0.15 -15.76
N VAL A 404 -18.89 -0.91 -16.76
CA VAL A 404 -19.73 -1.60 -17.74
C VAL A 404 -20.68 -2.57 -17.06
N TRP A 405 -20.24 -3.36 -16.10
CA TRP A 405 -21.07 -4.31 -15.36
C TRP A 405 -22.24 -3.62 -14.64
N VAL A 406 -21.98 -2.49 -13.98
CA VAL A 406 -23.03 -1.74 -13.28
C VAL A 406 -24.12 -1.25 -14.24
N TYR A 407 -23.74 -0.76 -15.42
CA TYR A 407 -24.70 -0.24 -16.40
C TYR A 407 -25.30 -1.32 -17.34
N THR A 408 -24.85 -2.57 -17.28
CA THR A 408 -25.38 -3.65 -18.09
C THR A 408 -25.98 -4.76 -17.23
N ILE A 409 -25.14 -5.59 -16.62
CA ILE A 409 -25.57 -6.79 -15.88
C ILE A 409 -26.35 -6.40 -14.62
N PHE A 410 -25.81 -5.49 -13.81
CA PHE A 410 -26.53 -5.04 -12.64
C PHE A 410 -27.82 -4.29 -13.01
N ALA A 411 -27.81 -3.45 -14.03
CA ALA A 411 -29.00 -2.75 -14.49
C ALA A 411 -30.12 -3.70 -14.96
N HIS A 412 -29.75 -4.91 -15.44
CA HIS A 412 -30.72 -5.92 -15.87
C HIS A 412 -31.27 -6.74 -14.68
N PHE A 413 -30.39 -7.27 -13.81
CA PHE A 413 -30.80 -8.17 -12.73
C PHE A 413 -31.26 -7.44 -11.47
N GLN A 414 -30.76 -6.24 -11.20
CA GLN A 414 -31.09 -5.38 -10.04
C GLN A 414 -31.02 -6.08 -8.69
N THR A 415 -30.14 -7.09 -8.51
CA THR A 415 -29.92 -7.81 -7.26
C THR A 415 -28.58 -7.44 -6.64
N ILE A 416 -28.54 -7.40 -5.30
CA ILE A 416 -27.30 -7.08 -4.58
C ILE A 416 -26.22 -8.14 -4.83
N THR A 417 -26.62 -9.40 -4.96
CA THR A 417 -25.73 -10.52 -5.32
C THR A 417 -25.07 -10.30 -6.67
N SER A 418 -25.81 -9.85 -7.72
CA SER A 418 -25.24 -9.53 -9.03
C SER A 418 -24.23 -8.41 -8.95
N LEU A 419 -24.44 -7.45 -8.04
CA LEU A 419 -23.50 -6.35 -7.82
C LEU A 419 -22.21 -6.84 -7.12
N TYR A 420 -22.28 -7.74 -6.15
CA TYR A 420 -21.08 -8.25 -5.46
C TYR A 420 -20.28 -9.24 -6.32
N LEU A 421 -20.92 -10.03 -7.17
CA LEU A 421 -20.24 -10.92 -8.12
C LEU A 421 -19.32 -10.19 -9.10
N LEU A 422 -19.57 -8.93 -9.36
CA LEU A 422 -18.72 -8.04 -10.15
C LEU A 422 -17.24 -8.09 -9.70
N TYR A 423 -17.00 -8.16 -8.39
CA TYR A 423 -15.62 -8.23 -7.85
C TYR A 423 -14.94 -9.53 -8.26
N SER A 424 -15.61 -10.67 -8.08
CA SER A 424 -15.07 -11.99 -8.44
C SER A 424 -14.73 -12.08 -9.92
N PHE A 425 -15.65 -11.67 -10.79
CA PHE A 425 -15.42 -11.71 -12.24
C PHE A 425 -14.33 -10.74 -12.69
N SER A 426 -14.35 -9.49 -12.21
CA SER A 426 -13.35 -8.51 -12.57
C SER A 426 -11.93 -8.95 -12.16
N TRP A 427 -11.78 -9.52 -10.97
CA TRP A 427 -10.49 -10.03 -10.50
C TRP A 427 -10.04 -11.28 -11.26
N ALA A 428 -10.93 -12.20 -11.58
CA ALA A 428 -10.60 -13.41 -12.36
C ALA A 428 -10.14 -13.06 -13.77
N ILE A 429 -10.85 -12.18 -14.46
CA ILE A 429 -10.50 -11.73 -15.82
C ILE A 429 -9.16 -10.99 -15.80
N THR A 430 -9.00 -10.04 -14.88
CA THR A 430 -7.76 -9.27 -14.74
C THR A 430 -6.59 -10.18 -14.38
N ALA A 431 -6.77 -11.11 -13.44
CA ALA A 431 -5.74 -12.07 -13.05
C ALA A 431 -5.28 -12.93 -14.23
N THR A 432 -6.22 -13.41 -15.05
CA THR A 432 -5.89 -14.20 -16.24
C THR A 432 -5.06 -13.41 -17.23
N ALA A 433 -5.45 -12.17 -17.53
CA ALA A 433 -4.73 -11.30 -18.45
C ALA A 433 -3.32 -10.95 -17.90
N GLU A 434 -3.21 -10.65 -16.61
CA GLU A 434 -1.93 -10.38 -15.94
C GLU A 434 -1.00 -11.59 -15.94
N MET A 435 -1.51 -12.79 -15.66
CA MET A 435 -0.72 -14.02 -15.72
C MET A 435 -0.20 -14.30 -17.12
N VAL A 436 -1.06 -14.18 -18.14
CA VAL A 436 -0.64 -14.35 -19.55
C VAL A 436 0.47 -13.36 -19.90
N TYR A 437 0.30 -12.09 -19.53
CA TYR A 437 1.32 -11.07 -19.77
C TYR A 437 2.63 -11.39 -19.03
N PHE A 438 2.57 -11.67 -17.73
CA PHE A 438 3.75 -11.95 -16.91
C PHE A 438 4.57 -13.15 -17.44
N PHE A 439 3.90 -14.28 -17.73
CA PHE A 439 4.58 -15.46 -18.26
C PHE A 439 5.17 -15.23 -19.66
N THR A 440 4.48 -14.48 -20.52
CA THR A 440 4.96 -14.15 -21.86
C THR A 440 6.23 -13.28 -21.79
N VAL A 441 6.23 -12.26 -20.94
CA VAL A 441 7.40 -11.38 -20.75
C VAL A 441 8.54 -12.12 -20.09
N SER A 442 8.27 -12.93 -19.05
CA SER A 442 9.29 -13.70 -18.36
C SER A 442 9.99 -14.71 -19.28
N ARG A 443 9.25 -15.33 -20.20
CA ARG A 443 9.84 -16.21 -21.24
C ARG A 443 10.75 -15.44 -22.20
N LYS A 444 10.29 -14.29 -22.70
CA LYS A 444 11.09 -13.45 -23.61
C LYS A 444 12.38 -12.95 -22.95
N ASP A 445 12.31 -12.49 -21.70
CA ASP A 445 13.47 -12.03 -20.95
C ASP A 445 14.49 -13.18 -20.80
N ARG A 446 14.04 -14.40 -20.47
CA ARG A 446 14.89 -15.59 -20.35
C ARG A 446 15.62 -15.91 -21.66
N PHE A 447 14.91 -15.97 -22.79
CA PHE A 447 15.53 -16.23 -24.10
C PHE A 447 16.54 -15.17 -24.49
N ALA A 448 16.30 -13.90 -24.19
CA ALA A 448 17.24 -12.81 -24.45
C ALA A 448 18.52 -12.94 -23.60
N GLU A 449 18.40 -13.35 -22.34
CA GLU A 449 19.55 -13.58 -21.45
C GLU A 449 20.40 -14.81 -21.91
N GLU A 450 19.73 -15.91 -22.27
CA GLU A 450 20.40 -17.12 -22.78
C GLU A 450 21.14 -16.81 -24.09
N LYS A 451 20.54 -16.05 -25.02
CA LYS A 451 21.21 -15.63 -26.27
C LYS A 451 22.44 -14.75 -26.01
N SER A 452 22.31 -13.76 -25.11
CA SER A 452 23.42 -12.88 -24.75
C SER A 452 24.56 -13.62 -24.03
N ALA A 453 24.27 -14.68 -23.27
CA ALA A 453 25.28 -15.52 -22.65
C ALA A 453 26.03 -16.36 -23.68
N LEU A 454 25.34 -16.90 -24.68
CA LEU A 454 25.93 -17.64 -25.77
C LEU A 454 26.85 -16.74 -26.65
N GLU A 455 26.42 -15.53 -26.95
CA GLU A 455 27.21 -14.56 -27.74
C GLU A 455 28.49 -14.09 -27.00
N LYS A 456 28.52 -14.14 -25.67
CA LYS A 456 29.70 -13.79 -24.85
C LYS A 456 30.64 -14.96 -24.67
N SER A 457 30.21 -16.20 -24.90
CA SER A 457 31.01 -17.41 -24.78
C SER A 457 31.60 -17.87 -26.13
N ALA A 458 31.09 -17.33 -27.23
CA ALA A 458 31.64 -17.48 -28.59
C ALA A 458 32.63 -16.35 -28.88
#